data_122e7d517da5eb796a1fcf5a2dfc5ea8
#
_entry.id   122e7d517da5eb796a1fcf5a2dfc5ea8
#
_cell.length_a   1.000
_cell.length_b   1.000
_cell.length_c   1.000
_cell.angle_alpha   90.00
_cell.angle_beta   90.00
_cell.angle_gamma   90.00
#
_symmetry.space_group_name_H-M   'P 1'
#
loop_
_entity.id
_entity.type
_entity.pdbx_description
1 polymer ?
#
loop_
_entity_poly.entity_id
_entity_poly.type
_entity_poly.pdbx_seq_one_letter_code
_entity_poly.pdbx_strand_id
1 'polypeptide(L)'
;MAAIEQAILTWIHLVSAAIWVGGSLFIGIVFSPLLKTMTNSLQERMQIMIRVGKRFNKIAVPALLIMMATGLYNSHLILGKPNILFETSYGQFLIIKIILVIILIIIYAIHVRVIRKDVEEKRLKL
;
A
#
# COMPACT_ATOMS: atom_id res chain seq x y z
N MET A 1 30.69 6.68 -0.54
CA MET A 1 29.73 7.20 0.42
C MET A 1 28.35 7.40 -0.16
N ALA A 2 28.21 8.09 -1.31
CA ALA A 2 26.90 8.19 -1.98
C ALA A 2 26.34 6.81 -2.35
N ALA A 3 27.17 5.84 -2.71
CA ALA A 3 26.74 4.49 -3.03
C ALA A 3 26.18 3.75 -1.82
N ILE A 4 26.77 3.96 -0.64
CA ILE A 4 26.28 3.33 0.60
C ILE A 4 24.95 3.93 1.02
N GLU A 5 24.83 5.26 0.96
CA GLU A 5 23.57 5.95 1.27
C GLU A 5 22.45 5.50 0.34
N GLN A 6 22.74 5.41 -0.96
CA GLN A 6 21.77 4.96 -1.95
C GLN A 6 21.36 3.52 -1.71
N ALA A 7 22.31 2.64 -1.35
CA ALA A 7 22.01 1.26 -1.02
C ALA A 7 21.11 1.15 0.19
N ILE A 8 21.36 1.93 1.24
CA ILE A 8 20.55 1.94 2.45
C ILE A 8 19.13 2.44 2.13
N LEU A 9 19.01 3.52 1.37
CA LEU A 9 17.70 4.05 0.97
C LEU A 9 16.91 3.06 0.11
N THR A 10 17.60 2.36 -0.79
CA THR A 10 16.96 1.33 -1.62
C THR A 10 16.46 0.17 -0.75
N TRP A 11 17.25 -0.26 0.24
CA TRP A 11 16.84 -1.30 1.17
C TRP A 11 15.61 -0.88 1.98
N ILE A 12 15.62 0.34 2.51
CA ILE A 12 14.49 0.87 3.28
C ILE A 12 13.24 0.91 2.38
N HIS A 13 13.40 1.36 1.15
CA HIS A 13 12.30 1.40 0.17
C HIS A 13 11.74 0.01 -0.11
N LEU A 14 12.61 -0.98 -0.35
CA LEU A 14 12.20 -2.35 -0.64
C LEU A 14 11.50 -3.01 0.55
N VAL A 15 12.03 -2.84 1.75
CA VAL A 15 11.42 -3.40 2.96
C VAL A 15 10.05 -2.77 3.21
N SER A 16 9.95 -1.45 3.09
CA SER A 16 8.68 -0.74 3.25
C SER A 16 7.65 -1.18 2.22
N ALA A 17 8.06 -1.32 0.97
CA ALA A 17 7.20 -1.81 -0.11
C ALA A 17 6.76 -3.25 0.15
N ALA A 18 7.65 -4.10 0.62
CA ALA A 18 7.34 -5.50 0.94
C ALA A 18 6.31 -5.60 2.07
N ILE A 19 6.44 -4.78 3.10
CA ILE A 19 5.48 -4.75 4.20
C ILE A 19 4.11 -4.32 3.69
N TRP A 20 4.05 -3.24 2.92
CA TRP A 20 2.78 -2.69 2.44
C TRP A 20 2.10 -3.63 1.44
N VAL A 21 2.82 -4.07 0.42
CA VAL A 21 2.27 -4.93 -0.63
C VAL A 21 2.02 -6.34 -0.11
N GLY A 22 3.00 -6.93 0.58
CA GLY A 22 2.89 -8.28 1.12
C GLY A 22 1.80 -8.40 2.16
N GLY A 23 1.71 -7.41 3.07
CA GLY A 23 0.66 -7.39 4.07
C GLY A 23 -0.72 -7.25 3.46
N SER A 24 -0.88 -6.38 2.46
CA SER A 24 -2.14 -6.20 1.75
C SER A 24 -2.57 -7.47 1.03
N LEU A 25 -1.64 -8.13 0.35
CA LEU A 25 -1.90 -9.40 -0.34
C LEU A 25 -2.26 -10.51 0.65
N PHE A 26 -1.56 -10.58 1.77
CA PHE A 26 -1.84 -11.57 2.80
C PHE A 26 -3.28 -11.42 3.33
N ILE A 27 -3.69 -10.21 3.65
CA ILE A 27 -5.04 -9.95 4.16
C ILE A 27 -6.07 -10.33 3.11
N GLY A 28 -5.87 -9.98 1.84
CA GLY A 28 -6.82 -10.26 0.77
C GLY A 28 -6.88 -11.72 0.34
N ILE A 29 -5.73 -12.39 0.24
CA ILE A 29 -5.65 -13.73 -0.34
C ILE A 29 -5.77 -14.81 0.73
N VAL A 30 -5.16 -14.61 1.88
CA VAL A 30 -5.10 -15.65 2.92
C VAL A 30 -6.11 -15.40 4.03
N PHE A 31 -6.09 -14.21 4.61
CA PHE A 31 -6.87 -13.93 5.82
C PHE A 31 -8.37 -13.83 5.52
N SER A 32 -8.75 -13.15 4.45
CA SER A 32 -10.16 -12.95 4.12
C SER A 32 -10.89 -14.28 3.86
N PRO A 33 -10.36 -15.22 3.03
CA PRO A 33 -10.97 -16.53 2.88
C PRO A 33 -10.95 -17.37 4.16
N LEU A 34 -9.85 -17.29 4.94
CA LEU A 34 -9.74 -18.03 6.21
C LEU A 34 -10.81 -17.59 7.20
N LEU A 35 -11.12 -16.31 7.22
CA LEU A 35 -12.12 -15.74 8.11
C LEU A 35 -13.50 -16.32 7.86
N LYS A 36 -13.82 -16.68 6.61
CA LYS A 36 -15.09 -17.32 6.25
C LYS A 36 -15.24 -18.69 6.89
N THR A 37 -14.14 -19.38 7.18
CA THR A 37 -14.16 -20.68 7.83
C THR A 37 -14.17 -20.58 9.35
N MET A 38 -13.76 -19.43 9.91
CA MET A 38 -13.66 -19.25 11.35
C MET A 38 -15.00 -18.94 12.01
N THR A 39 -15.88 -18.22 11.31
CA THR A 39 -17.18 -17.86 11.84
C THR A 39 -18.20 -17.77 10.70
N ASN A 40 -19.44 -18.15 11.00
CA ASN A 40 -20.56 -18.04 10.05
C ASN A 40 -21.26 -16.68 10.14
N SER A 41 -21.00 -15.91 11.19
CA SER A 41 -21.61 -14.60 11.36
C SER A 41 -20.92 -13.56 10.50
N LEU A 42 -21.66 -12.95 9.57
CA LEU A 42 -21.15 -11.87 8.74
C LEU A 42 -20.70 -10.67 9.59
N GLN A 43 -21.44 -10.39 10.66
CA GLN A 43 -21.14 -9.27 11.55
C GLN A 43 -19.80 -9.46 12.28
N GLU A 44 -19.54 -10.68 12.77
CA GLU A 44 -18.26 -11.01 13.40
C GLU A 44 -17.11 -10.93 12.41
N ARG A 45 -17.31 -11.43 11.18
CA ARG A 45 -16.30 -11.35 10.12
C ARG A 45 -15.92 -9.89 9.85
N MET A 46 -16.90 -9.01 9.76
CA MET A 46 -16.66 -7.60 9.50
C MET A 46 -15.90 -6.95 10.65
N GLN A 47 -16.26 -7.27 11.90
CA GLN A 47 -15.56 -6.73 13.06
C GLN A 47 -14.09 -7.15 13.11
N ILE A 48 -13.82 -8.42 12.82
CA ILE A 48 -12.46 -8.93 12.79
C ILE A 48 -11.65 -8.26 11.67
N MET A 49 -12.24 -8.14 10.47
CA MET A 49 -11.59 -7.46 9.34
C MET A 49 -11.27 -6.00 9.65
N ILE A 50 -12.18 -5.29 10.33
CA ILE A 50 -11.94 -3.91 10.73
C ILE A 50 -10.78 -3.83 11.72
N ARG A 51 -10.73 -4.72 12.70
CA ARG A 51 -9.64 -4.77 13.68
C ARG A 51 -8.29 -5.06 13.01
N VAL A 52 -8.27 -6.04 12.12
CA VAL A 52 -7.05 -6.39 11.37
C VAL A 52 -6.62 -5.22 10.50
N GLY A 53 -7.57 -4.60 9.81
CA GLY A 53 -7.28 -3.43 8.97
C GLY A 53 -6.71 -2.26 9.76
N LYS A 54 -7.29 -1.96 10.92
CA LYS A 54 -6.80 -0.88 11.79
C LYS A 54 -5.39 -1.17 12.29
N ARG A 55 -5.14 -2.41 12.69
CA ARG A 55 -3.81 -2.82 13.17
C ARG A 55 -2.79 -2.78 12.06
N PHE A 56 -3.17 -3.27 10.89
CA PHE A 56 -2.30 -3.23 9.71
C PHE A 56 -2.01 -1.79 9.29
N ASN A 57 -3.00 -0.90 9.33
CA ASN A 57 -2.81 0.50 8.96
C ASN A 57 -1.78 1.21 9.85
N LYS A 58 -1.70 0.84 11.12
CA LYS A 58 -0.68 1.40 12.02
C LYS A 58 0.75 1.12 11.54
N ILE A 59 0.94 0.00 10.85
CA ILE A 59 2.23 -0.38 10.28
C ILE A 59 2.32 0.08 8.82
N ALA A 60 1.24 -0.08 8.07
CA ALA A 60 1.22 0.15 6.63
C ALA A 60 1.34 1.64 6.28
N VAL A 61 0.68 2.53 7.03
CA VAL A 61 0.73 3.96 6.75
C VAL A 61 2.15 4.53 6.92
N PRO A 62 2.85 4.29 8.04
CA PRO A 62 4.25 4.68 8.14
C PRO A 62 5.13 4.05 7.05
N ALA A 63 4.92 2.76 6.74
CA ALA A 63 5.67 2.08 5.69
C ALA A 63 5.42 2.73 4.32
N LEU A 64 4.18 3.08 4.03
CA LEU A 64 3.83 3.77 2.78
C LEU A 64 4.51 5.14 2.69
N LEU A 65 4.49 5.92 3.77
CA LEU A 65 5.14 7.22 3.81
C LEU A 65 6.65 7.10 3.61
N ILE A 66 7.29 6.14 4.26
CA ILE A 66 8.72 5.88 4.09
C ILE A 66 9.01 5.44 2.66
N MET A 67 8.19 4.55 2.11
CA MET A 67 8.33 4.08 0.75
C MET A 67 8.25 5.22 -0.26
N MET A 68 7.27 6.10 -0.10
CA MET A 68 7.08 7.26 -0.97
C MET A 68 8.25 8.24 -0.84
N ALA A 69 8.68 8.53 0.38
CA ALA A 69 9.78 9.46 0.62
C ALA A 69 11.09 8.94 0.04
N THR A 70 11.41 7.66 0.26
CA THR A 70 12.63 7.07 -0.28
C THR A 70 12.57 6.95 -1.80
N GLY A 71 11.40 6.62 -2.35
CA GLY A 71 11.22 6.55 -3.79
C GLY A 71 11.40 7.90 -4.47
N LEU A 72 10.83 8.96 -3.92
CA LEU A 72 11.00 10.31 -4.43
C LEU A 72 12.45 10.76 -4.33
N TYR A 73 13.10 10.49 -3.21
CA TYR A 73 14.51 10.83 -3.04
C TYR A 73 15.39 10.12 -4.07
N ASN A 74 15.19 8.82 -4.26
CA ASN A 74 15.97 8.04 -5.23
C ASN A 74 15.75 8.49 -6.67
N SER A 75 14.58 9.02 -6.98
CA SER A 75 14.20 9.38 -8.34
C SER A 75 14.23 10.88 -8.62
N HIS A 76 14.56 11.72 -7.63
CA HIS A 76 14.49 13.18 -7.81
C HIS A 76 15.39 13.69 -8.93
N LEU A 77 16.55 13.11 -9.14
CA LEU A 77 17.46 13.49 -10.22
C LEU A 77 16.87 13.15 -11.59
N ILE A 78 16.17 12.02 -11.70
CA ILE A 78 15.58 11.56 -12.95
C ILE A 78 14.30 12.35 -13.25
N LEU A 79 13.50 12.62 -12.23
CA LEU A 79 12.26 13.39 -12.40
C LEU A 79 12.53 14.84 -12.84
N GLY A 80 13.68 15.41 -12.46
CA GLY A 80 14.07 16.72 -12.91
C GLY A 80 14.61 16.80 -14.34
N LYS A 81 14.79 15.66 -15.00
CA LYS A 81 15.34 15.59 -16.36
C LYS A 81 14.37 14.82 -17.27
N PRO A 82 13.49 15.52 -18.02
CA PRO A 82 12.49 14.83 -18.87
C PRO A 82 13.11 13.90 -19.90
N ASN A 83 14.27 14.24 -20.45
CA ASN A 83 14.94 13.41 -21.45
C ASN A 83 15.29 12.01 -20.89
N ILE A 84 15.82 11.97 -19.66
CA ILE A 84 16.17 10.71 -19.02
C ILE A 84 14.89 9.96 -18.64
N LEU A 85 13.85 10.67 -18.21
CA LEU A 85 12.61 10.07 -17.79
C LEU A 85 11.88 9.36 -18.94
N PHE A 86 11.83 9.98 -20.12
CA PHE A 86 11.04 9.45 -21.25
C PHE A 86 11.87 8.58 -22.21
N GLU A 87 13.17 8.81 -22.31
CA GLU A 87 14.00 8.15 -23.31
C GLU A 87 14.73 6.90 -22.80
N THR A 88 14.97 6.81 -21.48
CA THR A 88 15.67 5.66 -20.91
C THR A 88 14.69 4.60 -20.42
N SER A 89 15.12 3.33 -20.49
CA SER A 89 14.34 2.20 -19.95
C SER A 89 14.06 2.37 -18.46
N TYR A 90 15.05 2.86 -17.70
CA TYR A 90 14.89 3.09 -16.26
C TYR A 90 13.82 4.14 -15.98
N GLY A 91 13.83 5.24 -16.73
CA GLY A 91 12.82 6.28 -16.61
C GLY A 91 11.43 5.79 -16.95
N GLN A 92 11.28 4.98 -18.00
CA GLN A 92 10.00 4.41 -18.39
C GLN A 92 9.46 3.46 -17.32
N PHE A 93 10.32 2.61 -16.75
CA PHE A 93 9.93 1.75 -15.63
C PHE A 93 9.52 2.56 -14.40
N LEU A 94 10.21 3.67 -14.14
CA LEU A 94 9.88 4.56 -13.03
C LEU A 94 8.50 5.17 -13.21
N ILE A 95 8.16 5.62 -14.42
CA ILE A 95 6.82 6.17 -14.74
C ILE A 95 5.76 5.12 -14.49
N ILE A 96 5.97 3.90 -14.97
CA ILE A 96 5.03 2.79 -14.77
C ILE A 96 4.82 2.52 -13.28
N LYS A 97 5.89 2.48 -12.49
CA LYS A 97 5.82 2.28 -11.04
C LYS A 97 5.01 3.38 -10.35
N ILE A 98 5.24 4.63 -10.73
CA ILE A 98 4.52 5.77 -10.16
C ILE A 98 3.03 5.67 -10.47
N ILE A 99 2.68 5.36 -11.72
CA ILE A 99 1.29 5.20 -12.16
C ILE A 99 0.62 4.07 -11.37
N LEU A 100 1.29 2.92 -11.23
CA LEU A 100 0.75 1.78 -10.50
C LEU A 100 0.53 2.11 -9.01
N VAL A 101 1.46 2.83 -8.39
CA VAL A 101 1.32 3.25 -6.99
C VAL A 101 0.13 4.19 -6.83
N ILE A 102 -0.04 5.15 -7.72
CA ILE A 102 -1.18 6.07 -7.70
C ILE A 102 -2.51 5.30 -7.84
N ILE A 103 -2.58 4.34 -8.77
CA ILE A 103 -3.76 3.51 -8.95
C ILE A 103 -4.07 2.71 -7.68
N LEU A 104 -3.04 2.12 -7.05
CA LEU A 104 -3.21 1.36 -5.82
C LEU A 104 -3.71 2.22 -4.67
N ILE A 105 -3.19 3.45 -4.55
CA ILE A 105 -3.63 4.39 -3.51
C ILE A 105 -5.10 4.77 -3.74
N ILE A 106 -5.50 5.03 -4.98
CA ILE A 106 -6.89 5.37 -5.32
C ILE A 106 -7.81 4.20 -4.98
N ILE A 107 -7.45 2.98 -5.38
CA ILE A 107 -8.24 1.78 -5.08
C ILE A 107 -8.38 1.60 -3.58
N TYR A 108 -7.27 1.76 -2.83
CA TYR A 108 -7.27 1.64 -1.38
C TYR A 108 -8.20 2.68 -0.72
N ALA A 109 -8.12 3.93 -1.19
CA ALA A 109 -8.97 5.00 -0.65
C ALA A 109 -10.45 4.73 -0.91
N ILE A 110 -10.80 4.27 -2.11
CA ILE A 110 -12.17 3.91 -2.45
C ILE A 110 -12.65 2.74 -1.59
N HIS A 111 -11.81 1.73 -1.43
CA HIS A 111 -12.13 0.55 -0.64
C HIS A 111 -12.41 0.90 0.83
N VAL A 112 -11.59 1.75 1.42
CA VAL A 112 -11.78 2.21 2.81
C VAL A 112 -13.08 2.99 2.95
N ARG A 113 -13.40 3.87 1.99
CA ARG A 113 -14.66 4.63 2.01
C ARG A 113 -15.88 3.73 1.90
N VAL A 114 -15.86 2.76 0.99
CA VAL A 114 -16.97 1.84 0.79
C VAL A 114 -17.21 1.01 2.06
N ILE A 115 -16.15 0.48 2.66
CA ILE A 115 -16.26 -0.29 3.90
C ILE A 115 -16.81 0.57 5.04
N ARG A 116 -16.35 1.81 5.16
CA ARG A 116 -16.87 2.73 6.20
C ARG A 116 -18.35 2.99 6.03
N LYS A 117 -18.81 3.25 4.82
CA LYS A 117 -20.24 3.46 4.54
C LYS A 117 -21.06 2.23 4.89
N ASP A 118 -20.63 1.05 4.47
CA ASP A 118 -21.34 -0.18 4.78
C ASP A 118 -21.45 -0.42 6.28
N VAL A 119 -20.38 -0.17 7.02
CA VAL A 119 -20.35 -0.35 8.47
C VAL A 119 -21.28 0.66 9.13
N GLU A 120 -21.27 1.92 8.72
CA GLU A 120 -22.14 2.95 9.25
C GLU A 120 -23.61 2.65 8.96
N GLU A 121 -23.95 2.26 7.73
CA GLU A 121 -25.33 1.92 7.36
C GLU A 121 -25.84 0.73 8.17
N LYS A 122 -25.04 -0.31 8.34
CA LYS A 122 -25.42 -1.47 9.15
C LYS A 122 -25.55 -1.13 10.62
N ARG A 123 -24.71 -0.23 11.11
CA ARG A 123 -24.79 0.26 12.48
C ARG A 123 -26.08 1.03 12.73
N LEU A 124 -26.52 1.84 11.75
CA LEU A 124 -27.75 2.60 11.84
C LEU A 124 -29.01 1.74 11.74
N LYS A 125 -28.92 0.60 11.03
CA LYS A 125 -30.04 -0.34 10.90
C LYS A 125 -30.25 -1.21 12.13
N LEU A 126 -29.26 -1.30 12.98
CA LEU A 126 -29.36 -2.03 14.24
C LEU A 126 -29.84 -1.13 15.36
#